data_dc8ea7b8352a334ba980bb32cccf8bd3
#
_entry.id   dc8ea7b8352a334ba980bb32cccf8bd3
#
_cell.length_a   1.000
_cell.length_b   1.000
_cell.length_c   1.000
_cell.angle_alpha   90.00
_cell.angle_beta   90.00
_cell.angle_gamma   90.00
#
_symmetry.space_group_name_H-M   'P 1'
#
loop_
_entity.id
_entity.type
_entity.pdbx_description
1 polymer ?
#
loop_
_entity_poly.entity_id
_entity_poly.type
_entity_poly.pdbx_seq_one_letter_code
_entity_poly.pdbx_strand_id
1 'polypeptide(L)'
;ALAFITSEDPNSTAPFTVVGAGAAAMEVVLALRRRWPHRPLQLQTRSNGPGPLERRILSEASIDLVTTPEALAGPRLLCTGSRAPHWLAASGLPVDGDGRLLTNSQLQVEGNGHVFASGDCAVMTAAPRPASGVWAVRAAIPLARNLEASCLDRPLRPWRPQREALQLIGDQQGRAWARRGRW
;
A
#
# COMPACT_ATOMS: atom_id res chain seq x y z
N ALA A 1 -8.74 5.00 -12.63
CA ALA A 1 -9.51 4.13 -11.73
C ALA A 1 -10.93 4.66 -11.51
N LEU A 2 -11.10 5.90 -11.04
CA LEU A 2 -12.44 6.44 -10.72
C LEU A 2 -13.36 6.48 -11.96
N ALA A 3 -12.90 7.01 -13.10
CA ALA A 3 -13.66 7.03 -14.34
C ALA A 3 -14.08 5.62 -14.80
N PHE A 4 -13.18 4.65 -14.67
CA PHE A 4 -13.46 3.25 -14.98
C PHE A 4 -14.58 2.67 -14.08
N ILE A 5 -14.50 2.88 -12.75
CA ILE A 5 -15.54 2.42 -11.81
C ILE A 5 -16.88 3.13 -12.08
N THR A 6 -16.85 4.39 -12.50
CA THR A 6 -18.05 5.17 -12.77
C THR A 6 -18.75 4.73 -14.07
N SER A 7 -18.02 4.21 -15.05
CA SER A 7 -18.58 3.70 -16.30
C SER A 7 -19.14 2.28 -16.19
N GLU A 8 -18.89 1.58 -15.08
CA GLU A 8 -19.37 0.22 -14.88
C GLU A 8 -20.88 0.18 -14.53
N ASP A 9 -21.61 -0.76 -15.13
CA ASP A 9 -23.02 -1.00 -14.80
C ASP A 9 -23.15 -1.61 -13.39
N PRO A 10 -23.83 -0.93 -12.45
CA PRO A 10 -24.02 -1.43 -11.09
C PRO A 10 -24.87 -2.70 -11.01
N ASN A 11 -25.70 -2.98 -12.02
CA ASN A 11 -26.60 -4.12 -12.07
C ASN A 11 -26.07 -5.27 -12.93
N SER A 12 -24.84 -5.17 -13.41
CA SER A 12 -24.22 -6.23 -14.21
C SER A 12 -24.18 -7.55 -13.44
N THR A 13 -24.55 -8.64 -14.10
CA THR A 13 -24.39 -10.01 -13.56
C THR A 13 -22.97 -10.55 -13.70
N ALA A 14 -22.13 -9.88 -14.50
CA ALA A 14 -20.71 -10.20 -14.60
C ALA A 14 -19.97 -9.79 -13.34
N PRO A 15 -19.14 -10.68 -12.76
CA PRO A 15 -18.40 -10.36 -11.56
C PRO A 15 -17.39 -9.23 -11.81
N PHE A 16 -17.24 -8.34 -10.83
CA PHE A 16 -16.18 -7.36 -10.81
C PHE A 16 -15.09 -7.80 -9.83
N THR A 17 -13.85 -7.87 -10.30
CA THR A 17 -12.75 -8.41 -9.52
C THR A 17 -11.80 -7.30 -9.05
N VAL A 18 -11.55 -7.23 -7.74
CA VAL A 18 -10.42 -6.48 -7.16
C VAL A 18 -9.24 -7.43 -6.97
N VAL A 19 -8.09 -7.09 -7.53
CA VAL A 19 -6.88 -7.92 -7.46
C VAL A 19 -5.92 -7.34 -6.44
N GLY A 20 -5.64 -8.07 -5.36
CA GLY A 20 -4.71 -7.66 -4.31
C GLY A 20 -5.05 -8.28 -2.96
N ALA A 21 -4.08 -8.30 -2.03
CA ALA A 21 -4.26 -8.85 -0.67
C ALA A 21 -4.05 -7.82 0.45
N GLY A 22 -3.70 -6.59 0.10
CA GLY A 22 -3.42 -5.52 1.07
C GLY A 22 -4.67 -4.75 1.52
N ALA A 23 -4.49 -3.83 2.48
CA ALA A 23 -5.56 -2.97 3.00
C ALA A 23 -6.32 -2.23 1.90
N ALA A 24 -5.60 -1.68 0.92
CA ALA A 24 -6.22 -0.95 -0.19
C ALA A 24 -7.20 -1.82 -0.98
N ALA A 25 -6.86 -3.09 -1.25
CA ALA A 25 -7.76 -4.02 -1.93
C ALA A 25 -9.01 -4.31 -1.10
N MET A 26 -8.84 -4.51 0.22
CA MET A 26 -9.95 -4.72 1.15
C MET A 26 -10.89 -3.51 1.20
N GLU A 27 -10.35 -2.32 1.40
CA GLU A 27 -11.15 -1.08 1.45
C GLU A 27 -11.89 -0.81 0.14
N VAL A 28 -11.22 -1.02 -1.00
CA VAL A 28 -11.83 -0.85 -2.32
C VAL A 28 -12.98 -1.82 -2.55
N VAL A 29 -12.79 -3.12 -2.27
CA VAL A 29 -13.85 -4.10 -2.51
C VAL A 29 -15.06 -3.90 -1.60
N LEU A 30 -14.84 -3.45 -0.35
CA LEU A 30 -15.90 -3.08 0.59
C LEU A 30 -16.63 -1.81 0.14
N ALA A 31 -15.90 -0.81 -0.36
CA ALA A 31 -16.51 0.39 -0.95
C ALA A 31 -17.36 0.08 -2.18
N LEU A 32 -16.88 -0.85 -3.03
CA LEU A 32 -17.65 -1.33 -4.18
C LEU A 32 -18.89 -2.09 -3.75
N ARG A 33 -18.86 -2.92 -2.70
CA ARG A 33 -20.05 -3.59 -2.16
C ARG A 33 -21.11 -2.60 -1.71
N ARG A 34 -20.69 -1.51 -1.05
CA ARG A 34 -21.62 -0.45 -0.67
C ARG A 34 -22.21 0.27 -1.89
N ARG A 35 -21.41 0.50 -2.92
CA ARG A 35 -21.83 1.16 -4.17
C ARG A 35 -22.73 0.26 -5.04
N TRP A 36 -22.42 -1.04 -5.06
CA TRP A 36 -23.09 -2.06 -5.86
C TRP A 36 -23.62 -3.21 -4.97
N PRO A 37 -24.77 -3.03 -4.30
CA PRO A 37 -25.23 -3.97 -3.29
C PRO A 37 -25.48 -5.39 -3.82
N HIS A 38 -25.85 -5.53 -5.09
CA HIS A 38 -26.25 -6.81 -5.69
C HIS A 38 -25.28 -7.36 -6.74
N ARG A 39 -24.33 -6.55 -7.20
CA ARG A 39 -23.36 -7.00 -8.20
C ARG A 39 -22.42 -8.05 -7.61
N PRO A 40 -22.13 -9.16 -8.33
CA PRO A 40 -21.12 -10.12 -7.90
C PRO A 40 -19.75 -9.44 -7.78
N LEU A 41 -19.12 -9.54 -6.61
CA LEU A 41 -17.79 -8.98 -6.32
C LEU A 41 -16.83 -10.07 -5.90
N GLN A 42 -15.62 -9.99 -6.40
CA GLN A 42 -14.55 -10.93 -6.10
C GLN A 42 -13.30 -10.20 -5.62
N LEU A 43 -12.63 -10.77 -4.62
CA LEU A 43 -11.29 -10.39 -4.25
C LEU A 43 -10.32 -11.50 -4.68
N GLN A 44 -9.48 -11.21 -5.66
CA GLN A 44 -8.45 -12.14 -6.11
C GLN A 44 -7.16 -11.88 -5.35
N THR A 45 -6.60 -12.93 -4.74
CA THR A 45 -5.34 -12.87 -4.01
C THR A 45 -4.40 -13.99 -4.47
N ARG A 46 -3.11 -13.85 -4.15
CA ARG A 46 -2.15 -14.96 -4.31
C ARG A 46 -2.34 -16.00 -3.20
N SER A 47 -1.59 -17.10 -3.25
CA SER A 47 -1.66 -18.26 -2.36
C SER A 47 -1.72 -17.95 -0.86
N ASN A 48 -1.12 -16.86 -0.40
CA ASN A 48 -1.10 -16.49 1.03
C ASN A 48 -2.34 -15.71 1.49
N GLY A 49 -3.30 -15.44 0.64
CA GLY A 49 -4.62 -14.85 0.90
C GLY A 49 -4.76 -13.92 2.12
N PRO A 50 -5.94 -13.35 2.34
CA PRO A 50 -6.23 -12.56 3.53
C PRO A 50 -6.29 -13.43 4.79
N GLY A 51 -6.01 -12.84 5.95
CA GLY A 51 -6.07 -13.50 7.25
C GLY A 51 -7.50 -13.88 7.68
N PRO A 52 -7.66 -14.55 8.84
CA PRO A 52 -8.98 -15.00 9.31
C PRO A 52 -9.99 -13.87 9.47
N LEU A 53 -9.56 -12.71 9.98
CA LEU A 53 -10.43 -11.53 10.15
C LEU A 53 -10.94 -11.02 8.80
N GLU A 54 -10.03 -10.84 7.85
CA GLU A 54 -10.37 -10.34 6.51
C GLU A 54 -11.29 -11.33 5.76
N ARG A 55 -11.06 -12.64 5.90
CA ARG A 55 -11.94 -13.68 5.33
C ARG A 55 -13.36 -13.58 5.89
N ARG A 56 -13.49 -13.39 7.20
CA ARG A 56 -14.78 -13.18 7.85
C ARG A 56 -15.48 -11.93 7.32
N ILE A 57 -14.77 -10.80 7.22
CA ILE A 57 -15.29 -9.54 6.69
C ILE A 57 -15.80 -9.73 5.24
N LEU A 58 -15.03 -10.41 4.38
CA LEU A 58 -15.43 -10.69 3.00
C LEU A 58 -16.70 -11.56 2.94
N SER A 59 -16.77 -12.60 3.76
CA SER A 59 -17.93 -13.48 3.84
C SER A 59 -19.18 -12.74 4.30
N GLU A 60 -19.09 -11.92 5.36
CA GLU A 60 -20.19 -11.08 5.87
C GLU A 60 -20.65 -10.06 4.80
N ALA A 61 -19.74 -9.59 3.96
CA ALA A 61 -20.04 -8.68 2.85
C ALA A 61 -20.47 -9.40 1.55
N SER A 62 -20.59 -10.72 1.54
CA SER A 62 -20.90 -11.51 0.33
C SER A 62 -19.94 -11.22 -0.83
N ILE A 63 -18.63 -11.19 -0.53
CA ILE A 63 -17.55 -11.01 -1.49
C ILE A 63 -16.77 -12.32 -1.61
N ASP A 64 -16.69 -12.86 -2.83
CA ASP A 64 -16.00 -14.12 -3.08
C ASP A 64 -14.48 -13.94 -3.04
N LEU A 65 -13.80 -14.85 -2.35
CA LEU A 65 -12.35 -14.90 -2.34
C LEU A 65 -11.86 -15.91 -3.39
N VAL A 66 -11.08 -15.40 -4.36
CA VAL A 66 -10.51 -16.21 -5.44
C VAL A 66 -8.99 -16.26 -5.28
N THR A 67 -8.42 -17.47 -5.25
CA THR A 67 -6.99 -17.69 -5.08
C THR A 67 -6.29 -18.21 -6.35
N THR A 68 -7.06 -18.63 -7.36
CA THR A 68 -6.54 -19.13 -8.63
C THR A 68 -6.32 -18.00 -9.63
N PRO A 69 -5.22 -18.05 -10.41
CA PRO A 69 -4.93 -17.05 -11.44
C PRO A 69 -5.71 -17.27 -12.75
N GLU A 70 -6.56 -18.32 -12.82
CA GLU A 70 -7.30 -18.67 -14.02
C GLU A 70 -8.19 -17.54 -14.51
N ALA A 71 -8.42 -17.51 -15.80
CA ALA A 71 -9.07 -16.42 -16.53
C ALA A 71 -10.38 -15.96 -15.88
N LEU A 72 -10.30 -15.00 -14.97
CA LEU A 72 -11.48 -14.36 -14.43
C LEU A 72 -12.16 -13.57 -15.56
N ALA A 73 -13.40 -13.89 -15.82
CA ALA A 73 -14.21 -13.12 -16.73
C ALA A 73 -14.59 -11.78 -16.10
N GLY A 74 -14.67 -10.72 -16.90
CA GLY A 74 -15.16 -9.42 -16.48
C GLY A 74 -14.09 -8.38 -16.12
N PRO A 75 -14.54 -7.20 -15.70
CA PRO A 75 -13.67 -6.06 -15.40
C PRO A 75 -12.88 -6.27 -14.13
N ARG A 76 -11.65 -5.72 -14.11
CA ARG A 76 -10.72 -5.88 -12.98
C ARG A 76 -10.11 -4.55 -12.55
N LEU A 77 -9.95 -4.38 -11.22
CA LEU A 77 -9.21 -3.28 -10.64
C LEU A 77 -7.98 -3.81 -9.89
N LEU A 78 -6.80 -3.34 -10.25
CA LEU A 78 -5.55 -3.78 -9.66
C LEU A 78 -5.20 -2.94 -8.43
N CYS A 79 -5.09 -3.60 -7.27
CA CYS A 79 -4.63 -3.06 -5.99
C CYS A 79 -3.40 -3.85 -5.50
N THR A 80 -2.43 -4.07 -6.39
CA THR A 80 -1.31 -4.99 -6.21
C THR A 80 -0.08 -4.35 -5.55
N GLY A 81 -0.23 -3.20 -4.95
CA GLY A 81 0.83 -2.42 -4.32
C GLY A 81 1.35 -1.30 -5.21
N SER A 82 2.35 -0.57 -4.70
CA SER A 82 3.05 0.49 -5.42
C SER A 82 4.42 0.01 -5.87
N ARG A 83 4.90 0.57 -6.98
CA ARG A 83 6.29 0.47 -7.41
C ARG A 83 6.88 1.88 -7.48
N ALA A 84 8.15 1.98 -7.18
CA ALA A 84 8.88 3.22 -7.34
C ALA A 84 8.89 3.65 -8.82
N PRO A 85 8.83 4.96 -9.12
CA PRO A 85 8.92 5.46 -10.49
C PRO A 85 10.21 4.99 -11.16
N HIS A 86 10.13 4.53 -12.40
CA HIS A 86 11.26 3.98 -13.15
C HIS A 86 12.47 4.92 -13.25
N TRP A 87 12.22 6.23 -13.30
CA TRP A 87 13.29 7.23 -13.40
C TRP A 87 14.22 7.24 -12.18
N LEU A 88 13.77 6.75 -11.00
CA LEU A 88 14.63 6.61 -9.82
C LEU A 88 15.76 5.62 -10.08
N ALA A 89 15.44 4.46 -10.63
CA ALA A 89 16.47 3.48 -11.03
C ALA A 89 17.39 4.02 -12.14
N ALA A 90 16.85 4.83 -13.06
CA ALA A 90 17.62 5.44 -14.14
C ALA A 90 18.48 6.62 -13.68
N SER A 91 18.30 7.14 -12.47
CA SER A 91 19.07 8.30 -11.95
C SER A 91 20.51 7.96 -11.56
N GLY A 92 20.87 6.68 -11.53
CA GLY A 92 22.19 6.24 -11.05
C GLY A 92 22.33 6.18 -9.53
N LEU A 93 21.28 6.53 -8.77
CA LEU A 93 21.24 6.37 -7.32
C LEU A 93 20.97 4.91 -6.94
N PRO A 94 21.46 4.44 -5.78
CA PRO A 94 21.27 3.06 -5.34
C PRO A 94 19.79 2.77 -5.05
N VAL A 95 19.27 1.69 -5.64
CA VAL A 95 17.90 1.23 -5.47
C VAL A 95 17.83 -0.24 -5.06
N ASP A 96 16.70 -0.65 -4.46
CA ASP A 96 16.38 -2.05 -4.23
C ASP A 96 15.78 -2.73 -5.48
N GLY A 97 15.41 -4.00 -5.35
CA GLY A 97 14.80 -4.78 -6.44
C GLY A 97 13.44 -4.25 -6.94
N ASP A 98 12.77 -3.39 -6.17
CA ASP A 98 11.51 -2.72 -6.52
C ASP A 98 11.71 -1.30 -7.06
N GLY A 99 12.97 -0.87 -7.25
CA GLY A 99 13.35 0.46 -7.74
C GLY A 99 13.27 1.57 -6.69
N ARG A 100 13.14 1.24 -5.40
CA ARG A 100 13.10 2.22 -4.30
C ARG A 100 14.52 2.62 -3.90
N LEU A 101 14.75 3.90 -3.66
CA LEU A 101 16.04 4.43 -3.21
C LEU A 101 16.46 3.82 -1.87
N LEU A 102 17.70 3.37 -1.78
CA LEU A 102 18.29 2.89 -0.54
C LEU A 102 18.70 4.08 0.33
N THR A 103 18.24 4.12 1.59
CA THR A 103 18.54 5.20 2.51
C THR A 103 19.18 4.70 3.81
N ASN A 104 20.01 5.55 4.40
CA ASN A 104 20.55 5.35 5.73
C ASN A 104 19.52 5.72 6.82
N SER A 105 19.91 5.64 8.08
CA SER A 105 19.04 5.99 9.22
C SER A 105 18.70 7.49 9.31
N GLN A 106 19.44 8.36 8.67
CA GLN A 106 19.17 9.79 8.57
C GLN A 106 18.25 10.14 7.39
N LEU A 107 17.76 9.13 6.64
CA LEU A 107 16.94 9.25 5.43
C LEU A 107 17.69 9.88 4.24
N GLN A 108 19.03 9.92 4.28
CA GLN A 108 19.85 10.26 3.13
C GLN A 108 19.99 9.03 2.22
N VAL A 109 20.00 9.26 0.92
CA VAL A 109 20.32 8.22 -0.07
C VAL A 109 21.76 7.75 0.12
N GLU A 110 21.97 6.45 0.16
CA GLU A 110 23.30 5.86 0.35
C GLU A 110 24.27 6.34 -0.73
N GLY A 111 25.47 6.71 -0.29
CA GLY A 111 26.48 7.28 -1.19
C GLY A 111 26.21 8.72 -1.64
N ASN A 112 25.11 9.36 -1.20
CA ASN A 112 24.81 10.75 -1.54
C ASN A 112 24.25 11.53 -0.35
N GLY A 113 25.08 12.36 0.28
CA GLY A 113 24.70 13.13 1.49
C GLY A 113 23.75 14.30 1.24
N HIS A 114 23.46 14.67 -0.01
CA HIS A 114 22.62 15.81 -0.37
C HIS A 114 21.21 15.41 -0.82
N VAL A 115 20.98 14.11 -1.07
CA VAL A 115 19.68 13.59 -1.50
C VAL A 115 19.02 12.86 -0.34
N PHE A 116 17.79 13.24 -0.03
CA PHE A 116 16.96 12.62 0.99
C PHE A 116 15.75 11.95 0.35
N ALA A 117 15.32 10.82 0.87
CA ALA A 117 14.15 10.10 0.37
C ALA A 117 13.38 9.39 1.49
N SER A 118 12.07 9.32 1.35
CA SER A 118 11.19 8.58 2.25
C SER A 118 9.87 8.17 1.57
N GLY A 119 9.01 7.44 2.28
CA GLY A 119 7.73 6.96 1.75
C GLY A 119 7.90 5.82 0.75
N ASP A 120 6.97 5.71 -0.20
CA ASP A 120 6.89 4.57 -1.12
C ASP A 120 8.03 4.51 -2.15
N CYS A 121 8.75 5.61 -2.33
CA CYS A 121 9.90 5.69 -3.23
C CYS A 121 11.25 5.33 -2.58
N ALA A 122 11.27 5.05 -1.28
CA ALA A 122 12.50 4.77 -0.54
C ALA A 122 12.38 3.60 0.44
N VAL A 123 13.50 2.99 0.78
CA VAL A 123 13.61 1.96 1.80
C VAL A 123 14.86 2.18 2.64
N MET A 124 14.69 2.21 3.95
CA MET A 124 15.83 2.29 4.87
C MET A 124 16.49 0.93 4.99
N THR A 125 17.76 0.82 4.60
CA THR A 125 18.50 -0.44 4.53
C THR A 125 18.60 -1.14 5.89
N ALA A 126 18.87 -0.39 6.96
CA ALA A 126 18.99 -0.92 8.32
C ALA A 126 17.66 -1.37 8.95
N ALA A 127 16.51 -0.95 8.39
CA ALA A 127 15.19 -1.26 8.93
C ALA A 127 14.14 -1.26 7.80
N PRO A 128 14.21 -2.20 6.85
CA PRO A 128 13.32 -2.21 5.69
C PRO A 128 11.85 -2.35 6.10
N ARG A 129 10.99 -1.61 5.41
CA ARG A 129 9.53 -1.60 5.61
C ARG A 129 8.83 -1.72 4.26
N PRO A 130 7.66 -2.37 4.22
CA PRO A 130 6.84 -2.34 3.02
C PRO A 130 6.38 -0.90 2.74
N ALA A 131 6.17 -0.58 1.46
CA ALA A 131 5.57 0.67 1.04
C ALA A 131 4.19 0.83 1.67
N SER A 132 3.98 1.91 2.43
CA SER A 132 2.73 2.15 3.14
C SER A 132 2.66 3.59 3.65
N GLY A 133 1.49 4.21 3.51
CA GLY A 133 1.24 5.59 3.95
C GLY A 133 1.58 5.82 5.43
N VAL A 134 1.40 4.83 6.31
CA VAL A 134 1.73 4.97 7.73
C VAL A 134 3.24 5.18 7.96
N TRP A 135 4.09 4.54 7.19
CA TRP A 135 5.54 4.74 7.28
C TRP A 135 5.96 6.06 6.66
N ALA A 136 5.33 6.47 5.55
CA ALA A 136 5.56 7.76 4.93
C ALA A 136 5.23 8.91 5.90
N VAL A 137 4.06 8.88 6.54
CA VAL A 137 3.65 9.89 7.53
C VAL A 137 4.60 9.93 8.73
N ARG A 138 5.03 8.77 9.23
CA ARG A 138 5.97 8.71 10.37
C ARG A 138 7.38 9.18 10.03
N ALA A 139 7.81 9.00 8.79
CA ALA A 139 9.11 9.49 8.32
C ALA A 139 9.12 11.01 8.07
N ALA A 140 7.96 11.65 7.91
CA ALA A 140 7.88 13.07 7.53
C ALA A 140 8.56 14.00 8.54
N ILE A 141 8.34 13.82 9.85
CA ILE A 141 8.94 14.67 10.88
C ILE A 141 10.47 14.46 10.97
N PRO A 142 11.01 13.23 11.06
CA PRO A 142 12.45 13.00 10.98
C PRO A 142 13.09 13.56 9.71
N LEU A 143 12.42 13.37 8.55
CA LEU A 143 12.90 13.91 7.28
C LEU A 143 12.99 15.44 7.30
N ALA A 144 11.93 16.12 7.71
CA ALA A 144 11.89 17.57 7.77
C ALA A 144 13.01 18.14 8.68
N ARG A 145 13.23 17.52 9.86
CA ARG A 145 14.30 17.90 10.78
C ARG A 145 15.70 17.71 10.18
N ASN A 146 15.90 16.62 9.45
CA ASN A 146 17.19 16.34 8.82
C ASN A 146 17.44 17.22 7.60
N LEU A 147 16.42 17.56 6.84
CA LEU A 147 16.53 18.55 5.76
C LEU A 147 16.90 19.93 6.32
N GLU A 148 16.22 20.39 7.36
CA GLU A 148 16.57 21.66 8.03
C GLU A 148 18.00 21.64 8.57
N ALA A 149 18.39 20.55 9.26
CA ALA A 149 19.73 20.40 9.81
C ALA A 149 20.80 20.42 8.69
N SER A 150 20.54 19.75 7.58
CA SER A 150 21.43 19.75 6.41
C SER A 150 21.58 21.14 5.80
N CYS A 151 20.49 21.91 5.68
CA CYS A 151 20.54 23.28 5.16
C CYS A 151 21.30 24.25 6.11
N LEU A 152 21.40 23.92 7.38
CA LEU A 152 22.06 24.73 8.42
C LEU A 152 23.42 24.17 8.85
N ASP A 153 23.98 23.23 8.10
CA ASP A 153 25.24 22.54 8.42
C ASP A 153 25.28 21.97 9.85
N ARG A 154 24.13 21.45 10.32
CA ARG A 154 23.98 20.84 11.66
C ARG A 154 24.02 19.33 11.59
N PRO A 155 24.40 18.63 12.70
CA PRO A 155 24.40 17.19 12.75
C PRO A 155 23.01 16.59 12.50
N LEU A 156 22.93 15.61 11.60
CA LEU A 156 21.70 14.87 11.31
C LEU A 156 21.39 13.86 12.44
N ARG A 157 20.10 13.58 12.63
CA ARG A 157 19.64 12.65 13.68
C ARG A 157 19.12 11.36 13.06
N PRO A 158 19.52 10.18 13.57
CA PRO A 158 19.01 8.93 13.10
C PRO A 158 17.53 8.76 13.48
N TRP A 159 16.72 8.27 12.54
CA TRP A 159 15.36 7.82 12.80
C TRP A 159 15.35 6.31 13.06
N ARG A 160 14.65 5.90 14.10
CA ARG A 160 14.40 4.51 14.44
C ARG A 160 12.90 4.23 14.30
N PRO A 161 12.46 3.67 13.15
CA PRO A 161 11.04 3.37 12.94
C PRO A 161 10.57 2.29 13.92
N GLN A 162 9.34 2.40 14.40
CA GLN A 162 8.71 1.36 15.21
C GLN A 162 8.65 0.04 14.43
N ARG A 163 8.65 -1.09 15.15
CA ARG A 163 8.59 -2.42 14.55
C ARG A 163 7.27 -2.71 13.87
N GLU A 164 6.18 -2.16 14.40
CA GLU A 164 4.81 -2.43 13.98
C GLU A 164 4.04 -1.13 13.75
N ALA A 165 3.09 -1.19 12.83
CA ALA A 165 2.13 -0.12 12.59
C ALA A 165 0.72 -0.60 12.88
N LEU A 166 -0.12 0.32 13.38
CA LEU A 166 -1.55 0.12 13.41
C LEU A 166 -2.09 0.32 11.99
N GLN A 167 -2.81 -0.65 11.49
CA GLN A 167 -3.53 -0.59 10.24
C GLN A 167 -5.02 -0.50 10.54
N LEU A 168 -5.68 0.45 9.92
CA LEU A 168 -7.13 0.60 9.96
C LEU A 168 -7.69 0.23 8.59
N ILE A 169 -8.71 -0.60 8.56
CA ILE A 169 -9.45 -0.99 7.35
C ILE A 169 -10.87 -0.47 7.54
N GLY A 170 -11.26 0.52 6.75
CA GLY A 170 -12.57 1.14 6.83
C GLY A 170 -13.69 0.21 6.36
N ASP A 171 -14.80 0.17 7.11
CA ASP A 171 -16.01 -0.60 6.76
C ASP A 171 -16.96 0.17 5.84
N GLN A 172 -16.57 1.38 5.45
CA GLN A 172 -17.38 2.30 4.64
C GLN A 172 -18.70 2.76 5.31
N GLN A 173 -18.87 2.49 6.61
CA GLN A 173 -20.02 2.88 7.43
C GLN A 173 -19.61 3.79 8.60
N GLY A 174 -18.41 4.38 8.53
CA GLY A 174 -17.87 5.25 9.59
C GLY A 174 -17.13 4.50 10.70
N ARG A 175 -16.96 3.17 10.57
CA ARG A 175 -16.17 2.34 11.50
C ARG A 175 -14.95 1.77 10.77
N ALA A 176 -13.99 1.24 11.53
CA ALA A 176 -12.83 0.56 10.98
C ALA A 176 -12.43 -0.63 11.86
N TRP A 177 -11.93 -1.67 11.22
CA TRP A 177 -11.20 -2.73 11.92
C TRP A 177 -9.77 -2.30 12.14
N ALA A 178 -9.29 -2.47 13.36
CA ALA A 178 -7.92 -2.18 13.74
C ALA A 178 -7.09 -3.46 13.76
N ARG A 179 -5.97 -3.45 13.05
CA ARG A 179 -4.99 -4.55 13.07
C ARG A 179 -3.62 -4.01 13.44
N ARG A 180 -2.93 -4.71 14.34
CA ARG A 180 -1.55 -4.44 14.72
C ARG A 180 -0.73 -5.71 14.55
N GLY A 181 0.48 -5.59 13.98
CA GLY A 181 1.41 -6.72 13.83
C GLY A 181 1.86 -6.96 12.39
N ARG A 182 2.37 -8.18 12.12
CA ARG A 182 3.00 -8.53 10.84
C ARG A 182 2.01 -8.49 9.67
N TRP A 183 2.55 -8.02 8.57
CA TRP A 183 1.95 -8.07 7.24
C TRP A 183 2.02 -9.48 6.68
#